data_e3c0c7ff62da30eb286ec439bd1d1e9a
#
_entry.id   e3c0c7ff62da30eb286ec439bd1d1e9a
#
_cell.length_a   1.000
_cell.length_b   1.000
_cell.length_c   1.000
_cell.angle_alpha   90.00
_cell.angle_beta   90.00
_cell.angle_gamma   90.00
#
_symmetry.space_group_name_H-M   'P 1'
#
loop_
_entity.id
_entity.type
_entity.pdbx_description
1 polymer ?
#
loop_
_entity_poly.entity_id
_entity_poly.type
_entity_poly.pdbx_seq_one_letter_code
_entity_poly.pdbx_strand_id
1 'polypeptide(L)'
;MAQIGYTMMCEQAGPKQLVRDVALAEEAGFDFAVISDHYFPWLESQGHAPYAWSVLGAAAQATDRIPLMTYVTCPIRRYHPAVVAQKAATMQLLSDGRFTLGLGAGENLNEHIVGGGWPIATQRHEMLEEAVEIIRALWEGGSVTYRGDHFDVESAKVWDLPETAPPIGMACSGPSSCHLAGRHADAMIATQPKPELGEMFDDAGGAGKPRIGQIALVYDTDEQSAAKRAIDQFRFFTGGWRVNAELPLPASFDEAAATVREEDVTKQMPCGPDVDRHVAGIREYEAAGGFTHVALIQVGADSQEEFISWAATDLLPALRVS
;
A
#
# COMPACT_ATOMS: atom_id res chain seq x y z
N MET A 1 16.15 -8.96 10.57
CA MET A 1 15.32 -7.78 10.90
C MET A 1 14.68 -7.26 9.64
N ALA A 2 13.38 -6.96 9.69
CA ALA A 2 12.68 -6.32 8.57
C ALA A 2 13.15 -4.88 8.38
N GLN A 3 13.09 -4.39 7.14
CA GLN A 3 13.17 -2.97 6.83
C GLN A 3 11.87 -2.29 7.26
N ILE A 4 11.96 -1.09 7.81
CA ILE A 4 10.81 -0.36 8.38
C ILE A 4 10.47 0.81 7.48
N GLY A 5 9.23 0.81 6.96
CA GLY A 5 8.73 1.81 6.03
C GLY A 5 7.77 2.82 6.66
N TYR A 6 7.68 4.00 6.04
CA TYR A 6 6.68 5.02 6.34
C TYR A 6 5.52 4.96 5.33
N THR A 7 4.29 5.12 5.79
CA THR A 7 3.12 5.17 4.91
C THR A 7 2.62 6.60 4.72
N MET A 8 2.68 7.09 3.48
CA MET A 8 1.95 8.27 3.02
C MET A 8 0.48 7.87 2.79
N MET A 9 -0.37 8.02 3.80
CA MET A 9 -1.78 7.68 3.71
C MET A 9 -2.56 8.84 3.10
N CYS A 10 -2.92 8.72 1.81
CA CYS A 10 -3.62 9.77 1.05
C CYS A 10 -4.97 10.15 1.67
N GLU A 11 -5.63 9.22 2.35
CA GLU A 11 -6.97 9.39 2.87
C GLU A 11 -7.03 10.36 4.05
N GLN A 12 -5.93 10.54 4.76
CA GLN A 12 -5.89 11.37 5.96
C GLN A 12 -5.11 12.69 5.82
N ALA A 13 -4.37 12.89 4.73
CA ALA A 13 -3.51 14.09 4.62
C ALA A 13 -3.52 14.71 3.22
N GLY A 14 -3.40 16.03 3.16
CA GLY A 14 -3.31 16.77 1.90
C GLY A 14 -1.94 16.60 1.20
N PRO A 15 -1.86 16.85 -0.12
CA PRO A 15 -0.69 16.48 -0.93
C PRO A 15 0.62 17.15 -0.49
N LYS A 16 0.58 18.42 -0.05
CA LYS A 16 1.79 19.11 0.42
C LYS A 16 2.31 18.55 1.73
N GLN A 17 1.41 18.10 2.60
CA GLN A 17 1.77 17.47 3.85
C GLN A 17 2.43 16.12 3.59
N LEU A 18 1.84 15.26 2.76
CA LEU A 18 2.41 13.95 2.41
C LEU A 18 3.85 14.04 1.87
N VAL A 19 4.11 15.04 1.01
CA VAL A 19 5.48 15.27 0.48
C VAL A 19 6.44 15.74 1.57
N ARG A 20 6.02 16.62 2.46
CA ARG A 20 6.84 17.08 3.60
C ARG A 20 7.12 15.91 4.55
N ASP A 21 6.10 15.13 4.89
CA ASP A 21 6.19 14.06 5.88
C ASP A 21 7.10 12.93 5.39
N VAL A 22 7.09 12.58 4.09
CA VAL A 22 8.02 11.56 3.56
C VAL A 22 9.47 12.04 3.54
N ALA A 23 9.72 13.33 3.32
CA ALA A 23 11.07 13.89 3.44
C ALA A 23 11.57 13.82 4.88
N LEU A 24 10.72 14.16 5.86
CA LEU A 24 11.03 13.99 7.28
C LEU A 24 11.26 12.51 7.64
N ALA A 25 10.48 11.59 7.09
CA ALA A 25 10.67 10.16 7.31
C ALA A 25 12.02 9.65 6.76
N GLU A 26 12.45 10.15 5.60
CA GLU A 26 13.79 9.87 5.08
C GLU A 26 14.89 10.37 6.05
N GLU A 27 14.76 11.58 6.55
CA GLU A 27 15.71 12.15 7.53
C GLU A 27 15.72 11.39 8.86
N ALA A 28 14.55 10.91 9.31
CA ALA A 28 14.37 10.09 10.50
C ALA A 28 14.96 8.68 10.38
N GLY A 29 15.27 8.23 9.17
CA GLY A 29 15.92 6.95 8.91
C GLY A 29 14.96 5.78 8.67
N PHE A 30 13.75 6.03 8.18
CA PHE A 30 12.91 4.98 7.60
C PHE A 30 13.58 4.40 6.35
N ASP A 31 13.46 3.08 6.16
CA ASP A 31 14.17 2.36 5.11
C ASP A 31 13.48 2.45 3.75
N PHE A 32 12.15 2.67 3.70
CA PHE A 32 11.35 2.86 2.50
C PHE A 32 10.06 3.62 2.80
N ALA A 33 9.33 4.04 1.77
CA ALA A 33 8.02 4.65 1.93
C ALA A 33 7.01 4.10 0.94
N VAL A 34 5.76 3.98 1.38
CA VAL A 34 4.64 3.52 0.55
C VAL A 34 3.53 4.58 0.52
N ILE A 35 2.71 4.56 -0.54
CA ILE A 35 1.56 5.46 -0.69
C ILE A 35 0.31 4.68 -1.08
N SER A 36 -0.83 5.00 -0.44
CA SER A 36 -2.14 4.53 -0.87
C SER A 36 -2.61 5.24 -2.14
N ASP A 37 -3.18 4.51 -3.11
CA ASP A 37 -3.69 5.07 -4.37
C ASP A 37 -5.22 5.04 -4.37
N HIS A 38 -5.81 5.94 -3.63
CA HIS A 38 -7.24 6.06 -3.41
C HIS A 38 -7.87 7.23 -4.16
N TYR A 39 -9.16 7.08 -4.50
CA TYR A 39 -10.02 8.15 -5.00
C TYR A 39 -10.93 8.71 -3.91
N PHE A 40 -11.32 7.85 -2.95
CA PHE A 40 -12.06 8.22 -1.76
C PHE A 40 -11.28 7.86 -0.49
N PRO A 41 -11.48 8.59 0.62
CA PRO A 41 -11.09 8.07 1.93
C PRO A 41 -11.97 6.88 2.34
N TRP A 42 -11.52 6.09 3.30
CA TRP A 42 -12.34 4.99 3.86
C TRP A 42 -13.52 5.51 4.69
N LEU A 43 -13.30 6.58 5.45
CA LEU A 43 -14.30 7.25 6.29
C LEU A 43 -14.35 8.72 5.91
N GLU A 44 -15.53 9.33 5.99
CA GLU A 44 -15.68 10.77 5.73
C GLU A 44 -14.81 11.62 6.67
N SER A 45 -14.58 11.14 7.90
CA SER A 45 -13.73 11.82 8.89
C SER A 45 -12.25 11.94 8.49
N GLN A 46 -11.76 11.14 7.58
CA GLN A 46 -10.37 11.23 7.08
C GLN A 46 -10.18 12.43 6.15
N GLY A 47 -11.15 12.73 5.30
CA GLY A 47 -11.34 14.03 4.63
C GLY A 47 -10.43 14.31 3.43
N HIS A 48 -9.52 13.40 3.02
CA HIS A 48 -8.58 13.60 1.93
C HIS A 48 -8.58 12.42 0.95
N ALA A 49 -8.19 12.67 -0.30
CA ALA A 49 -7.80 11.65 -1.30
C ALA A 49 -7.05 12.32 -2.46
N PRO A 50 -5.85 12.88 -2.25
CA PRO A 50 -5.08 13.46 -3.33
C PRO A 50 -4.63 12.38 -4.32
N TYR A 51 -4.40 12.77 -5.58
CA TYR A 51 -3.93 11.85 -6.60
C TYR A 51 -2.53 11.35 -6.30
N ALA A 52 -2.41 10.09 -5.90
CA ALA A 52 -1.18 9.46 -5.40
C ALA A 52 0.02 9.62 -6.34
N TRP A 53 -0.17 9.48 -7.66
CA TRP A 53 0.91 9.56 -8.62
C TRP A 53 1.51 10.97 -8.77
N SER A 54 0.72 12.03 -8.56
CA SER A 54 1.24 13.39 -8.48
C SER A 54 2.03 13.62 -7.19
N VAL A 55 1.56 13.05 -6.08
CA VAL A 55 2.27 13.09 -4.78
C VAL A 55 3.59 12.34 -4.88
N LEU A 56 3.59 11.13 -5.48
CA LEU A 56 4.81 10.34 -5.70
C LEU A 56 5.86 11.10 -6.54
N GLY A 57 5.42 11.74 -7.64
CA GLY A 57 6.33 12.55 -8.45
C GLY A 57 6.99 13.68 -7.66
N ALA A 58 6.23 14.35 -6.79
CA ALA A 58 6.76 15.39 -5.91
C ALA A 58 7.65 14.80 -4.80
N ALA A 59 7.25 13.65 -4.22
CA ALA A 59 8.04 12.93 -3.21
C ALA A 59 9.39 12.48 -3.76
N ALA A 60 9.44 11.96 -5.00
CA ALA A 60 10.67 11.55 -5.65
C ALA A 60 11.69 12.69 -5.81
N GLN A 61 11.20 13.93 -5.98
CA GLN A 61 12.04 15.12 -6.09
C GLN A 61 12.35 15.77 -4.73
N ALA A 62 11.61 15.43 -3.68
CA ALA A 62 11.81 15.93 -2.32
C ALA A 62 12.66 14.99 -1.46
N THR A 63 13.03 13.82 -1.98
CA THR A 63 13.82 12.78 -1.31
C THR A 63 14.96 12.30 -2.19
N ASP A 64 16.06 11.88 -1.58
CA ASP A 64 17.27 11.48 -2.32
C ASP A 64 17.53 9.96 -2.28
N ARG A 65 17.13 9.27 -1.22
CA ARG A 65 17.56 7.89 -0.92
C ARG A 65 16.41 6.91 -0.71
N ILE A 66 15.31 7.36 -0.09
CA ILE A 66 14.22 6.47 0.35
C ILE A 66 13.52 5.82 -0.85
N PRO A 67 13.45 4.48 -0.95
CA PRO A 67 12.63 3.80 -1.94
C PRO A 67 11.15 4.15 -1.79
N LEU A 68 10.45 4.32 -2.91
CA LEU A 68 9.04 4.68 -2.98
C LEU A 68 8.22 3.56 -3.61
N MET A 69 7.00 3.34 -3.13
CA MET A 69 6.15 2.26 -3.63
C MET A 69 4.67 2.63 -3.57
N THR A 70 3.88 2.23 -4.57
CA THR A 70 2.40 2.24 -4.45
C THR A 70 1.93 1.07 -3.59
N TYR A 71 0.96 1.32 -2.68
CA TYR A 71 0.44 0.30 -1.77
C TYR A 71 -1.11 0.34 -1.68
N VAL A 72 -1.82 -0.06 -2.72
CA VAL A 72 -1.40 -0.50 -4.05
C VAL A 72 -2.19 0.22 -5.14
N THR A 73 -1.67 0.28 -6.36
CA THR A 73 -2.42 0.75 -7.53
C THR A 73 -3.26 -0.39 -8.12
N CYS A 74 -4.50 -0.08 -8.55
CA CYS A 74 -5.38 -1.02 -9.23
C CYS A 74 -5.39 -0.75 -10.75
N PRO A 75 -4.82 -1.64 -11.60
CA PRO A 75 -4.69 -1.41 -13.04
C PRO A 75 -5.84 -2.01 -13.85
N ILE A 76 -7.05 -2.18 -13.26
CA ILE A 76 -8.12 -2.95 -13.93
C ILE A 76 -9.35 -2.13 -14.33
N ARG A 77 -9.59 -0.96 -13.70
CA ARG A 77 -10.78 -0.12 -13.98
C ARG A 77 -10.42 1.35 -14.15
N ARG A 78 -10.09 2.02 -13.05
CA ARG A 78 -9.74 3.46 -13.02
C ARG A 78 -8.52 3.77 -13.89
N TYR A 79 -7.59 2.84 -13.98
CA TYR A 79 -6.42 2.92 -14.84
C TYR A 79 -6.35 1.78 -15.84
N HIS A 80 -6.11 2.13 -17.09
CA HIS A 80 -5.74 1.16 -18.10
C HIS A 80 -4.28 0.69 -17.90
N PRO A 81 -3.95 -0.62 -18.04
CA PRO A 81 -2.59 -1.12 -17.79
C PRO A 81 -1.50 -0.43 -18.62
N ALA A 82 -1.78 -0.05 -19.87
CA ALA A 82 -0.81 0.70 -20.69
C ALA A 82 -0.46 2.08 -20.09
N VAL A 83 -1.43 2.75 -19.45
CA VAL A 83 -1.20 4.01 -18.74
C VAL A 83 -0.40 3.77 -17.45
N VAL A 84 -0.66 2.66 -16.76
CA VAL A 84 0.11 2.29 -15.57
C VAL A 84 1.57 1.97 -15.93
N ALA A 85 1.80 1.27 -17.04
CA ALA A 85 3.16 1.01 -17.55
C ALA A 85 3.95 2.32 -17.78
N GLN A 86 3.31 3.31 -18.42
CA GLN A 86 3.92 4.62 -18.66
C GLN A 86 4.21 5.38 -17.36
N LYS A 87 3.22 5.43 -16.43
CA LYS A 87 3.38 6.09 -15.13
C LYS A 87 4.54 5.51 -14.33
N ALA A 88 4.61 4.17 -14.25
CA ALA A 88 5.62 3.48 -13.47
C ALA A 88 7.03 3.64 -14.07
N ALA A 89 7.16 3.60 -15.40
CA ALA A 89 8.42 3.91 -16.08
C ALA A 89 8.88 5.35 -15.77
N THR A 90 7.97 6.31 -15.83
CA THR A 90 8.24 7.72 -15.49
C THR A 90 8.67 7.86 -14.04
N MET A 91 7.98 7.18 -13.12
CA MET A 91 8.33 7.21 -11.69
C MET A 91 9.69 6.59 -11.40
N GLN A 92 10.05 5.51 -12.10
CA GLN A 92 11.38 4.89 -11.97
C GLN A 92 12.50 5.85 -12.40
N LEU A 93 12.28 6.60 -13.48
CA LEU A 93 13.22 7.63 -13.92
C LEU A 93 13.30 8.82 -12.95
N LEU A 94 12.15 9.34 -12.49
CA LEU A 94 12.11 10.48 -11.55
C LEU A 94 12.72 10.17 -10.19
N SER A 95 12.68 8.92 -9.78
CA SER A 95 13.23 8.46 -8.50
C SER A 95 14.63 7.83 -8.61
N ASP A 96 15.29 7.94 -9.76
CA ASP A 96 16.62 7.36 -9.99
C ASP A 96 16.69 5.86 -9.64
N GLY A 97 15.67 5.10 -10.06
CA GLY A 97 15.62 3.65 -9.84
C GLY A 97 15.05 3.20 -8.48
N ARG A 98 14.55 4.12 -7.64
CA ARG A 98 14.02 3.83 -6.29
C ARG A 98 12.54 3.43 -6.24
N PHE A 99 11.85 3.28 -7.37
CA PHE A 99 10.42 3.03 -7.40
C PHE A 99 10.07 1.54 -7.51
N THR A 100 9.09 1.09 -6.76
CA THR A 100 8.45 -0.23 -6.87
C THR A 100 6.97 -0.06 -7.18
N LEU A 101 6.46 -0.78 -8.18
CA LEU A 101 5.06 -0.77 -8.54
C LEU A 101 4.28 -1.81 -7.74
N GLY A 102 3.57 -1.38 -6.69
CA GLY A 102 2.63 -2.24 -5.97
C GLY A 102 1.28 -2.28 -6.67
N LEU A 103 0.79 -3.46 -7.00
CA LEU A 103 -0.47 -3.70 -7.71
C LEU A 103 -1.46 -4.53 -6.87
N GLY A 104 -2.75 -4.31 -7.08
CA GLY A 104 -3.83 -5.06 -6.46
C GLY A 104 -5.08 -5.15 -7.33
N ALA A 105 -5.99 -6.07 -6.98
CA ALA A 105 -7.26 -6.26 -7.68
C ALA A 105 -8.33 -5.21 -7.32
N GLY A 106 -7.98 -4.22 -6.50
CA GLY A 106 -8.77 -3.04 -6.19
C GLY A 106 -9.91 -3.23 -5.20
N GLU A 107 -10.52 -2.12 -4.85
CA GLU A 107 -11.73 -1.99 -4.04
C GLU A 107 -12.80 -1.22 -4.81
N ASN A 108 -14.06 -1.59 -4.58
CA ASN A 108 -15.19 -0.90 -5.19
C ASN A 108 -15.21 0.60 -4.85
N LEU A 109 -14.79 0.96 -3.63
CA LEU A 109 -14.65 2.34 -3.16
C LEU A 109 -13.92 3.24 -4.17
N ASN A 110 -12.82 2.75 -4.75
CA ASN A 110 -11.96 3.54 -5.63
C ASN A 110 -12.26 3.38 -7.12
N GLU A 111 -12.82 2.21 -7.51
CA GLU A 111 -12.88 1.83 -8.91
C GLU A 111 -14.26 2.08 -9.56
N HIS A 112 -15.34 2.18 -8.78
CA HIS A 112 -16.69 2.38 -9.32
C HIS A 112 -16.90 3.74 -10.01
N ILE A 113 -16.04 4.71 -9.73
CA ILE A 113 -16.17 6.10 -10.22
C ILE A 113 -16.14 6.23 -11.74
N VAL A 114 -15.57 5.26 -12.43
CA VAL A 114 -15.52 5.23 -13.91
C VAL A 114 -16.72 4.49 -14.53
N GLY A 115 -17.68 4.06 -13.71
CA GLY A 115 -18.86 3.34 -14.18
C GLY A 115 -18.59 1.90 -14.61
N GLY A 116 -19.58 1.25 -15.24
CA GLY A 116 -19.45 -0.10 -15.79
C GLY A 116 -19.51 -1.25 -14.77
N GLY A 117 -19.90 -0.98 -13.53
CA GLY A 117 -20.07 -1.97 -12.46
C GLY A 117 -18.76 -2.41 -11.80
N TRP A 118 -18.90 -3.25 -10.76
CA TRP A 118 -17.77 -3.84 -10.03
C TRP A 118 -17.69 -5.34 -10.33
N PRO A 119 -16.62 -5.84 -10.98
CA PRO A 119 -16.49 -7.24 -11.33
C PRO A 119 -16.35 -8.14 -10.10
N ILE A 120 -16.74 -9.40 -10.19
CA ILE A 120 -16.49 -10.38 -9.14
C ILE A 120 -14.99 -10.65 -8.96
N ALA A 121 -14.60 -11.14 -7.79
CA ALA A 121 -13.19 -11.31 -7.44
C ALA A 121 -12.38 -12.14 -8.43
N THR A 122 -12.96 -13.23 -8.98
CA THR A 122 -12.29 -14.05 -9.99
C THR A 122 -11.96 -13.25 -11.24
N GLN A 123 -12.93 -12.51 -11.77
CA GLN A 123 -12.72 -11.66 -12.94
C GLN A 123 -11.70 -10.55 -12.68
N ARG A 124 -11.71 -9.96 -11.47
CA ARG A 124 -10.70 -8.95 -11.09
C ARG A 124 -9.28 -9.53 -11.09
N HIS A 125 -9.11 -10.80 -10.70
CA HIS A 125 -7.82 -11.47 -10.74
C HIS A 125 -7.36 -11.76 -12.17
N GLU A 126 -8.27 -12.20 -13.05
CA GLU A 126 -8.00 -12.39 -14.48
C GLU A 126 -7.58 -11.06 -15.13
N MET A 127 -8.31 -9.97 -14.87
CA MET A 127 -7.95 -8.64 -15.32
C MET A 127 -6.58 -8.17 -14.80
N LEU A 128 -6.26 -8.48 -13.54
CA LEU A 128 -4.95 -8.13 -12.96
C LEU A 128 -3.81 -8.93 -13.61
N GLU A 129 -4.03 -10.21 -13.95
CA GLU A 129 -3.06 -11.03 -14.66
C GLU A 129 -2.75 -10.45 -16.05
N GLU A 130 -3.77 -10.18 -16.87
CA GLU A 130 -3.58 -9.51 -18.16
C GLU A 130 -2.92 -8.13 -18.03
N ALA A 131 -3.29 -7.36 -17.00
CA ALA A 131 -2.68 -6.05 -16.78
C ALA A 131 -1.17 -6.15 -16.52
N VAL A 132 -0.72 -7.13 -15.75
CA VAL A 132 0.72 -7.35 -15.50
C VAL A 132 1.45 -7.78 -16.76
N GLU A 133 0.85 -8.66 -17.57
CA GLU A 133 1.42 -9.07 -18.87
C GLU A 133 1.62 -7.86 -19.79
N ILE A 134 0.60 -7.01 -19.93
CA ILE A 134 0.66 -5.79 -20.75
C ILE A 134 1.74 -4.83 -20.23
N ILE A 135 1.79 -4.62 -18.91
CA ILE A 135 2.78 -3.73 -18.28
C ILE A 135 4.20 -4.22 -18.57
N ARG A 136 4.47 -5.51 -18.35
CA ARG A 136 5.80 -6.09 -18.61
C ARG A 136 6.17 -6.03 -20.09
N ALA A 137 5.25 -6.39 -21.00
CA ALA A 137 5.48 -6.32 -22.43
C ALA A 137 5.84 -4.90 -22.90
N LEU A 138 5.16 -3.87 -22.36
CA LEU A 138 5.45 -2.47 -22.69
C LEU A 138 6.83 -2.00 -22.17
N TRP A 139 7.32 -2.59 -21.11
CA TRP A 139 8.65 -2.29 -20.55
C TRP A 139 9.80 -3.00 -21.27
N GLU A 140 9.53 -4.01 -22.11
CA GLU A 140 10.54 -4.63 -22.98
C GLU A 140 11.00 -3.68 -24.13
N GLY A 141 10.25 -2.61 -24.36
CA GLY A 141 10.49 -1.66 -25.44
C GLY A 141 9.88 -2.15 -26.78
N GLY A 142 9.73 -1.25 -27.71
CA GLY A 142 9.05 -1.56 -28.96
C GLY A 142 7.56 -1.24 -28.95
N SER A 143 6.87 -1.57 -30.03
CA SER A 143 5.43 -1.37 -30.19
C SER A 143 4.69 -2.65 -29.79
N VAL A 144 3.74 -2.53 -28.88
CA VAL A 144 2.94 -3.64 -28.35
C VAL A 144 1.50 -3.52 -28.88
N THR A 145 1.00 -4.60 -29.48
CA THR A 145 -0.42 -4.83 -29.73
C THR A 145 -0.83 -6.07 -28.95
N TYR A 146 -1.81 -5.94 -28.07
CA TYR A 146 -2.32 -7.01 -27.22
C TYR A 146 -3.83 -7.13 -27.41
N ARG A 147 -4.34 -8.35 -27.50
CA ARG A 147 -5.77 -8.67 -27.59
C ARG A 147 -6.07 -9.72 -26.54
N GLY A 148 -6.58 -9.28 -25.39
CA GLY A 148 -6.94 -10.14 -24.28
C GLY A 148 -8.46 -10.33 -24.16
N ASP A 149 -8.86 -11.01 -23.10
CA ASP A 149 -10.28 -11.16 -22.76
C ASP A 149 -10.83 -9.89 -22.07
N HIS A 150 -9.95 -9.08 -21.47
CA HIS A 150 -10.32 -7.91 -20.67
C HIS A 150 -9.74 -6.61 -21.20
N PHE A 151 -8.59 -6.63 -21.87
CA PHE A 151 -7.90 -5.44 -22.35
C PHE A 151 -7.47 -5.57 -23.81
N ASP A 152 -7.60 -4.45 -24.51
CA ASP A 152 -7.01 -4.25 -25.83
C ASP A 152 -5.95 -3.16 -25.77
N VAL A 153 -4.80 -3.44 -26.36
CA VAL A 153 -3.73 -2.44 -26.60
C VAL A 153 -3.40 -2.44 -28.08
N GLU A 154 -3.34 -1.27 -28.69
CA GLU A 154 -3.07 -1.15 -30.13
C GLU A 154 -1.86 -0.26 -30.37
N SER A 155 -0.78 -0.87 -30.89
CA SER A 155 0.45 -0.19 -31.31
C SER A 155 1.03 0.77 -30.26
N ALA A 156 0.87 0.43 -28.95
CA ALA A 156 1.34 1.27 -27.88
C ALA A 156 2.84 1.08 -27.64
N LYS A 157 3.51 2.16 -27.26
CA LYS A 157 4.94 2.17 -26.91
C LYS A 157 5.20 3.13 -25.77
N VAL A 158 5.94 2.69 -24.76
CA VAL A 158 6.52 3.57 -23.76
C VAL A 158 7.86 4.09 -24.30
N TRP A 159 7.99 5.41 -24.40
CA TRP A 159 9.15 6.05 -25.03
C TRP A 159 10.30 6.30 -24.06
N ASP A 160 9.97 6.73 -22.84
CA ASP A 160 10.94 6.96 -21.79
C ASP A 160 10.97 5.73 -20.87
N LEU A 161 11.86 4.81 -21.20
CA LEU A 161 12.08 3.59 -20.43
C LEU A 161 13.31 3.73 -19.55
N PRO A 162 13.22 3.33 -18.28
CA PRO A 162 14.39 3.21 -17.42
C PRO A 162 15.28 2.05 -17.88
N GLU A 163 16.57 2.11 -17.54
CA GLU A 163 17.52 1.03 -17.83
C GLU A 163 17.08 -0.30 -17.15
N THR A 164 16.52 -0.18 -15.94
CA THR A 164 15.95 -1.32 -15.21
C THR A 164 14.48 -1.03 -14.92
N ALA A 165 13.59 -1.90 -15.36
CA ALA A 165 12.17 -1.79 -15.09
C ALA A 165 11.89 -1.84 -13.57
N PRO A 166 10.87 -1.09 -13.07
CA PRO A 166 10.52 -1.14 -11.66
C PRO A 166 10.07 -2.56 -11.25
N PRO A 167 10.47 -3.06 -10.08
CA PRO A 167 9.92 -4.30 -9.54
C PRO A 167 8.39 -4.18 -9.35
N ILE A 168 7.69 -5.32 -9.49
CA ILE A 168 6.23 -5.40 -9.25
C ILE A 168 5.98 -6.15 -7.95
N GLY A 169 5.35 -5.48 -6.98
CA GLY A 169 4.73 -6.13 -5.83
C GLY A 169 3.25 -6.41 -6.08
N MET A 170 2.69 -7.51 -5.55
CA MET A 170 1.26 -7.80 -5.69
C MET A 170 0.59 -8.08 -4.35
N ALA A 171 -0.61 -7.50 -4.17
CA ALA A 171 -1.41 -7.65 -2.96
C ALA A 171 -2.01 -9.05 -2.85
N CYS A 172 -1.81 -9.67 -1.69
CA CYS A 172 -2.25 -11.01 -1.32
C CYS A 172 -3.19 -10.96 -0.11
N SER A 173 -4.38 -11.53 -0.24
CA SER A 173 -5.37 -11.65 0.85
C SER A 173 -6.00 -13.04 0.96
N GLY A 174 -5.64 -13.96 0.05
CA GLY A 174 -6.14 -15.32 0.00
C GLY A 174 -5.49 -16.15 -1.11
N PRO A 175 -5.91 -17.42 -1.28
CA PRO A 175 -5.24 -18.38 -2.15
C PRO A 175 -5.05 -17.90 -3.60
N SER A 176 -6.11 -17.36 -4.22
CA SER A 176 -6.05 -16.92 -5.62
C SER A 176 -5.06 -15.78 -5.83
N SER A 177 -5.06 -14.76 -4.96
CA SER A 177 -4.12 -13.64 -5.05
C SER A 177 -2.68 -14.06 -4.73
N CYS A 178 -2.46 -14.97 -3.77
CA CYS A 178 -1.13 -15.52 -3.48
C CYS A 178 -0.58 -16.32 -4.67
N HIS A 179 -1.43 -17.14 -5.31
CA HIS A 179 -1.05 -17.92 -6.48
C HIS A 179 -0.66 -16.99 -7.66
N LEU A 180 -1.47 -15.97 -7.92
CA LEU A 180 -1.18 -14.98 -8.95
C LEU A 180 0.14 -14.22 -8.66
N ALA A 181 0.31 -13.75 -7.44
CA ALA A 181 1.51 -13.02 -7.03
C ALA A 181 2.77 -13.91 -7.12
N GLY A 182 2.71 -15.17 -6.67
CA GLY A 182 3.85 -16.10 -6.75
C GLY A 182 4.38 -16.27 -8.17
N ARG A 183 3.47 -16.32 -9.14
CA ARG A 183 3.79 -16.49 -10.57
C ARG A 183 4.29 -15.21 -11.24
N HIS A 184 3.69 -14.07 -10.95
CA HIS A 184 3.84 -12.86 -11.75
C HIS A 184 4.54 -11.70 -11.05
N ALA A 185 4.63 -11.70 -9.71
CA ALA A 185 5.23 -10.60 -8.96
C ALA A 185 6.68 -10.86 -8.56
N ASP A 186 7.39 -9.77 -8.29
CA ASP A 186 8.74 -9.75 -7.72
C ASP A 186 8.71 -9.67 -6.19
N ALA A 187 7.56 -9.30 -5.60
CA ALA A 187 7.33 -9.25 -4.16
C ALA A 187 5.87 -9.53 -3.80
N MET A 188 5.63 -10.11 -2.62
CA MET A 188 4.32 -10.23 -2.01
C MET A 188 4.01 -8.97 -1.17
N ILE A 189 2.76 -8.51 -1.22
CA ILE A 189 2.23 -7.43 -0.36
C ILE A 189 1.06 -7.99 0.46
N ALA A 190 1.06 -7.79 1.79
CA ALA A 190 -0.05 -8.20 2.63
C ALA A 190 -0.20 -7.31 3.87
N THR A 191 -1.45 -7.04 4.26
CA THR A 191 -1.78 -6.22 5.44
C THR A 191 -2.00 -7.04 6.71
N GLN A 192 -1.82 -8.36 6.66
CA GLN A 192 -1.99 -9.25 7.80
C GLN A 192 -0.81 -10.22 7.90
N PRO A 193 -0.22 -10.40 9.10
CA PRO A 193 0.91 -11.30 9.32
C PRO A 193 0.46 -12.77 9.41
N LYS A 194 -0.12 -13.31 8.34
CA LYS A 194 -0.61 -14.68 8.27
C LYS A 194 0.42 -15.59 7.61
N PRO A 195 0.96 -16.60 8.31
CA PRO A 195 1.93 -17.55 7.75
C PRO A 195 1.42 -18.24 6.48
N GLU A 196 0.11 -18.58 6.45
CA GLU A 196 -0.51 -19.30 5.34
C GLU A 196 -0.43 -18.52 4.01
N LEU A 197 -0.46 -17.19 4.05
CA LEU A 197 -0.31 -16.38 2.83
C LEU A 197 1.11 -16.51 2.26
N GLY A 198 2.12 -16.54 3.12
CA GLY A 198 3.50 -16.74 2.73
C GLY A 198 3.75 -18.14 2.15
N GLU A 199 3.19 -19.19 2.76
CA GLU A 199 3.27 -20.56 2.27
C GLU A 199 2.65 -20.69 0.88
N MET A 200 1.43 -20.17 0.69
CA MET A 200 0.74 -20.18 -0.62
C MET A 200 1.50 -19.41 -1.70
N PHE A 201 2.14 -18.30 -1.32
CA PHE A 201 2.97 -17.51 -2.23
C PHE A 201 4.22 -18.29 -2.65
N ASP A 202 4.91 -18.93 -1.70
CA ASP A 202 6.09 -19.76 -1.98
C ASP A 202 5.78 -20.96 -2.88
N ASP A 203 4.69 -21.67 -2.60
CA ASP A 203 4.22 -22.81 -3.38
C ASP A 203 3.90 -22.42 -4.84
N ALA A 204 3.51 -21.16 -5.06
CA ALA A 204 3.22 -20.62 -6.38
C ALA A 204 4.44 -20.05 -7.12
N GLY A 205 5.65 -20.20 -6.59
CA GLY A 205 6.89 -19.70 -7.20
C GLY A 205 7.42 -18.41 -6.60
N GLY A 206 6.90 -17.99 -5.44
CA GLY A 206 7.32 -16.80 -4.70
C GLY A 206 8.48 -17.04 -3.73
N ALA A 207 8.93 -18.28 -3.56
CA ALA A 207 9.98 -18.62 -2.59
C ALA A 207 11.24 -17.77 -2.78
N GLY A 208 11.68 -17.15 -1.67
CA GLY A 208 12.85 -16.26 -1.66
C GLY A 208 12.59 -14.82 -2.14
N LYS A 209 11.40 -14.50 -2.66
CA LYS A 209 11.03 -13.12 -3.00
C LYS A 209 10.67 -12.32 -1.73
N PRO A 210 10.87 -10.98 -1.73
CA PRO A 210 10.49 -10.12 -0.61
C PRO A 210 9.00 -10.23 -0.25
N ARG A 211 8.69 -10.09 1.05
CA ARG A 211 7.34 -9.97 1.58
C ARG A 211 7.22 -8.65 2.32
N ILE A 212 6.25 -7.83 1.90
CA ILE A 212 6.06 -6.46 2.36
C ILE A 212 4.75 -6.41 3.13
N GLY A 213 4.86 -6.17 4.42
CA GLY A 213 3.73 -6.02 5.35
C GLY A 213 3.35 -4.55 5.54
N GLN A 214 2.17 -4.33 6.13
CA GLN A 214 1.75 -3.00 6.59
C GLN A 214 0.95 -3.14 7.87
N ILE A 215 1.31 -2.35 8.88
CA ILE A 215 0.63 -2.29 10.17
C ILE A 215 0.16 -0.86 10.45
N ALA A 216 -1.09 -0.71 10.89
CA ALA A 216 -1.57 0.52 11.48
C ALA A 216 -1.21 0.58 12.96
N LEU A 217 -0.81 1.77 13.42
CA LEU A 217 -0.49 2.06 14.81
C LEU A 217 -0.89 3.50 15.14
N VAL A 218 -1.04 3.80 16.41
CA VAL A 218 -1.39 5.16 16.86
C VAL A 218 -0.45 5.57 17.99
N TYR A 219 0.64 6.21 17.64
CA TYR A 219 1.47 6.87 18.63
C TYR A 219 0.80 8.17 19.12
N ASP A 220 0.78 8.35 20.39
CA ASP A 220 0.43 9.58 21.10
C ASP A 220 1.04 9.53 22.49
N THR A 221 1.37 10.66 23.06
CA THR A 221 1.87 10.75 24.45
C THR A 221 0.79 10.43 25.49
N ASP A 222 -0.50 10.52 25.09
CA ASP A 222 -1.66 10.15 25.91
C ASP A 222 -2.40 8.94 25.30
N GLU A 223 -2.53 7.87 26.08
CA GLU A 223 -3.13 6.62 25.65
C GLU A 223 -4.63 6.75 25.27
N GLN A 224 -5.36 7.63 25.99
CA GLN A 224 -6.77 7.88 25.70
C GLN A 224 -6.95 8.65 24.38
N SER A 225 -6.08 9.61 24.11
CA SER A 225 -6.04 10.35 22.84
C SER A 225 -5.71 9.42 21.67
N ALA A 226 -4.75 8.51 21.84
CA ALA A 226 -4.43 7.47 20.86
C ALA A 226 -5.61 6.57 20.56
N ALA A 227 -6.28 6.04 21.58
CA ALA A 227 -7.43 5.16 21.42
C ALA A 227 -8.60 5.88 20.73
N LYS A 228 -8.86 7.14 21.10
CA LYS A 228 -9.89 7.96 20.44
C LYS A 228 -9.58 8.19 18.97
N ARG A 229 -8.32 8.49 18.63
CA ARG A 229 -7.89 8.68 17.23
C ARG A 229 -8.03 7.38 16.43
N ALA A 230 -7.71 6.23 17.01
CA ALA A 230 -7.89 4.93 16.41
C ALA A 230 -9.35 4.68 15.98
N ILE A 231 -10.32 4.88 16.89
CA ILE A 231 -11.74 4.68 16.59
C ILE A 231 -12.26 5.72 15.60
N ASP A 232 -11.88 6.98 15.73
CA ASP A 232 -12.38 8.07 14.88
C ASP A 232 -11.91 7.92 13.42
N GLN A 233 -10.70 7.44 13.21
CA GLN A 233 -10.04 7.47 11.90
C GLN A 233 -9.84 6.07 11.27
N PHE A 234 -9.94 4.98 12.04
CA PHE A 234 -9.54 3.65 11.55
C PHE A 234 -10.53 2.51 11.87
N ARG A 235 -11.74 2.82 12.37
CA ARG A 235 -12.75 1.78 12.72
C ARG A 235 -13.17 0.89 11.55
N PHE A 236 -13.06 1.35 10.29
CA PHE A 236 -13.37 0.56 9.09
C PHE A 236 -12.54 -0.72 8.98
N PHE A 237 -11.34 -0.72 9.55
CA PHE A 237 -10.40 -1.84 9.48
C PHE A 237 -10.96 -3.13 10.10
N THR A 238 -11.84 -3.01 11.11
CA THR A 238 -12.44 -4.15 11.81
C THR A 238 -13.38 -4.98 10.94
N GLY A 239 -13.91 -4.42 9.83
CA GLY A 239 -14.82 -5.10 8.90
C GLY A 239 -14.18 -6.23 8.10
N GLY A 240 -12.86 -6.19 7.95
CA GLY A 240 -12.08 -7.16 7.19
C GLY A 240 -12.21 -7.01 5.67
N TRP A 241 -11.22 -7.57 4.96
CA TRP A 241 -11.05 -7.35 3.52
C TRP A 241 -12.26 -7.75 2.67
N ARG A 242 -12.97 -8.83 3.01
CA ARG A 242 -14.14 -9.28 2.25
C ARG A 242 -15.27 -8.26 2.20
N VAL A 243 -15.41 -7.44 3.24
CA VAL A 243 -16.38 -6.34 3.29
C VAL A 243 -15.79 -5.11 2.61
N ASN A 244 -14.57 -4.75 2.98
CA ASN A 244 -13.91 -3.53 2.53
C ASN A 244 -13.71 -3.50 1.01
N ALA A 245 -13.48 -4.64 0.36
CA ALA A 245 -13.34 -4.71 -1.10
C ALA A 245 -14.64 -4.41 -1.88
N GLU A 246 -15.81 -4.50 -1.23
CA GLU A 246 -17.10 -4.45 -1.93
C GLU A 246 -17.89 -3.15 -1.64
N LEU A 247 -17.62 -2.44 -0.56
CA LEU A 247 -18.34 -1.21 -0.22
C LEU A 247 -17.91 -0.05 -1.14
N PRO A 248 -18.89 0.71 -1.72
CA PRO A 248 -18.60 1.69 -2.76
C PRO A 248 -18.32 3.10 -2.26
N LEU A 249 -18.74 3.48 -1.04
CA LEU A 249 -18.73 4.88 -0.57
C LEU A 249 -18.25 5.00 0.88
N PRO A 250 -17.59 6.10 1.28
CA PRO A 250 -17.23 6.37 2.67
C PRO A 250 -18.42 6.23 3.63
N ALA A 251 -19.60 6.75 3.28
CA ALA A 251 -20.81 6.60 4.08
C ALA A 251 -21.19 5.12 4.32
N SER A 252 -20.92 4.24 3.37
CA SER A 252 -21.15 2.79 3.55
C SER A 252 -20.21 2.18 4.58
N PHE A 253 -18.97 2.64 4.65
CA PHE A 253 -18.00 2.22 5.68
C PHE A 253 -18.37 2.81 7.05
N ASP A 254 -18.82 4.07 7.11
CA ASP A 254 -19.31 4.69 8.34
C ASP A 254 -20.46 3.89 8.94
N GLU A 255 -21.44 3.50 8.13
CA GLU A 255 -22.58 2.68 8.57
C GLU A 255 -22.13 1.24 8.97
N ALA A 256 -21.29 0.60 8.16
CA ALA A 256 -20.79 -0.75 8.47
C ALA A 256 -19.99 -0.79 9.77
N ALA A 257 -19.32 0.29 10.13
CA ALA A 257 -18.51 0.43 11.34
C ALA A 257 -19.24 1.17 12.49
N ALA A 258 -20.52 1.49 12.36
CA ALA A 258 -21.26 2.31 13.35
C ALA A 258 -21.34 1.67 14.76
N THR A 259 -21.25 0.35 14.86
CA THR A 259 -21.30 -0.38 16.14
C THR A 259 -19.93 -0.80 16.66
N VAL A 260 -18.85 -0.46 15.97
CA VAL A 260 -17.48 -0.76 16.39
C VAL A 260 -17.14 0.07 17.63
N ARG A 261 -16.60 -0.59 18.64
CA ARG A 261 -16.18 0.06 19.89
C ARG A 261 -14.68 0.32 19.88
N GLU A 262 -14.24 1.26 20.68
CA GLU A 262 -12.84 1.62 20.84
C GLU A 262 -11.96 0.38 21.14
N GLU A 263 -12.42 -0.50 22.06
CA GLU A 263 -11.70 -1.74 22.40
C GLU A 263 -11.56 -2.73 21.23
N ASP A 264 -12.48 -2.71 20.25
CA ASP A 264 -12.42 -3.59 19.08
C ASP A 264 -11.33 -3.13 18.10
N VAL A 265 -11.04 -1.83 18.08
CA VAL A 265 -9.98 -1.22 17.27
C VAL A 265 -8.62 -1.34 17.97
N THR A 266 -8.53 -0.93 19.23
CA THR A 266 -7.27 -0.89 19.98
C THR A 266 -6.67 -2.28 20.28
N LYS A 267 -7.48 -3.35 20.18
CA LYS A 267 -6.97 -4.74 20.20
C LYS A 267 -6.25 -5.17 18.93
N GLN A 268 -6.52 -4.49 17.81
CA GLN A 268 -6.00 -4.87 16.48
C GLN A 268 -4.78 -4.03 16.06
N MET A 269 -4.46 -2.97 16.80
CA MET A 269 -3.30 -2.13 16.51
C MET A 269 -2.66 -1.58 17.78
N PRO A 270 -1.34 -1.38 17.81
CA PRO A 270 -0.66 -0.71 18.91
C PRO A 270 -1.13 0.74 19.05
N CYS A 271 -1.51 1.16 20.28
CA CYS A 271 -1.92 2.53 20.59
C CYS A 271 -1.19 3.03 21.83
N GLY A 272 -0.88 4.33 21.88
CA GLY A 272 -0.27 5.02 23.04
C GLY A 272 1.25 5.18 22.95
N PRO A 273 1.88 5.59 24.06
CA PRO A 273 3.30 5.96 24.09
C PRO A 273 4.27 4.78 24.29
N ASP A 274 3.77 3.61 24.63
CA ASP A 274 4.59 2.44 24.99
C ASP A 274 5.31 1.88 23.75
N VAL A 275 6.60 2.11 23.63
CA VAL A 275 7.43 1.65 22.50
C VAL A 275 7.45 0.12 22.39
N ASP A 276 7.46 -0.61 23.51
CA ASP A 276 7.54 -2.08 23.49
C ASP A 276 6.26 -2.69 22.87
N ARG A 277 5.11 -2.06 23.09
CA ARG A 277 3.85 -2.45 22.46
C ARG A 277 3.90 -2.30 20.92
N HIS A 278 4.45 -1.20 20.42
CA HIS A 278 4.62 -0.97 18.99
C HIS A 278 5.64 -1.94 18.38
N VAL A 279 6.77 -2.15 19.04
CA VAL A 279 7.80 -3.13 18.65
C VAL A 279 7.21 -4.54 18.57
N ALA A 280 6.43 -4.95 19.57
CA ALA A 280 5.80 -6.28 19.58
C ALA A 280 4.87 -6.48 18.38
N GLY A 281 4.00 -5.51 18.07
CA GLY A 281 3.10 -5.58 16.92
C GLY A 281 3.85 -5.65 15.57
N ILE A 282 4.94 -4.90 15.42
CA ILE A 282 5.75 -4.92 14.19
C ILE A 282 6.48 -6.27 14.04
N ARG A 283 7.02 -6.80 15.13
CA ARG A 283 7.72 -8.10 15.13
C ARG A 283 6.82 -9.31 14.85
N GLU A 284 5.50 -9.19 15.03
CA GLU A 284 4.57 -10.23 14.60
C GLU A 284 4.68 -10.53 13.10
N TYR A 285 4.95 -9.51 12.27
CA TYR A 285 5.16 -9.71 10.82
C TYR A 285 6.42 -10.53 10.53
N GLU A 286 7.52 -10.26 11.23
CA GLU A 286 8.76 -11.03 11.08
C GLU A 286 8.55 -12.49 11.53
N ALA A 287 7.90 -12.68 12.68
CA ALA A 287 7.70 -14.00 13.30
C ALA A 287 6.68 -14.86 12.55
N ALA A 288 5.57 -14.28 12.12
CA ALA A 288 4.43 -15.02 11.58
C ALA A 288 4.50 -15.30 10.08
N GLY A 289 5.29 -14.57 9.31
CA GLY A 289 5.22 -14.74 7.86
C GLY A 289 6.52 -14.50 7.10
N GLY A 290 7.64 -14.29 7.81
CA GLY A 290 8.92 -14.00 7.17
C GLY A 290 8.88 -12.71 6.36
N PHE A 291 8.13 -11.72 6.81
CA PHE A 291 8.10 -10.40 6.18
C PHE A 291 9.46 -9.73 6.30
N THR A 292 9.98 -9.30 5.17
CA THR A 292 11.27 -8.64 5.06
C THR A 292 11.16 -7.11 5.14
N HIS A 293 9.96 -6.59 4.97
CA HIS A 293 9.63 -5.16 5.01
C HIS A 293 8.29 -4.96 5.73
N VAL A 294 8.19 -3.95 6.59
CA VAL A 294 6.94 -3.59 7.28
C VAL A 294 6.74 -2.08 7.21
N ALA A 295 5.72 -1.64 6.48
CA ALA A 295 5.31 -0.25 6.41
C ALA A 295 4.43 0.13 7.61
N LEU A 296 4.68 1.27 8.22
CA LEU A 296 3.94 1.77 9.37
C LEU A 296 2.94 2.85 8.94
N ILE A 297 1.67 2.67 9.29
CA ILE A 297 0.65 3.70 9.19
C ILE A 297 0.51 4.37 10.55
N GLN A 298 0.98 5.61 10.72
CA GLN A 298 0.54 6.43 11.83
C GLN A 298 -0.85 6.96 11.54
N VAL A 299 -1.82 6.62 12.37
CA VAL A 299 -3.19 7.09 12.24
C VAL A 299 -3.33 8.53 12.73
N GLY A 300 -3.90 9.39 11.88
CA GLY A 300 -4.15 10.80 12.16
C GLY A 300 -3.14 11.76 11.51
N ALA A 301 -3.66 12.67 10.65
CA ALA A 301 -2.84 13.63 9.91
C ALA A 301 -2.02 14.57 10.81
N ASP A 302 -2.61 15.01 11.92
CA ASP A 302 -2.02 16.01 12.79
C ASP A 302 -0.87 15.49 13.66
N SER A 303 -0.70 14.17 13.74
CA SER A 303 0.33 13.52 14.59
C SER A 303 1.54 12.99 13.81
N GLN A 304 1.65 13.26 12.50
CA GLN A 304 2.70 12.68 11.66
C GLN A 304 4.10 13.16 12.06
N GLU A 305 4.30 14.46 12.23
CA GLU A 305 5.61 15.02 12.58
C GLU A 305 6.09 14.56 13.96
N GLU A 306 5.18 14.51 14.94
CA GLU A 306 5.46 14.01 16.28
C GLU A 306 5.81 12.51 16.26
N PHE A 307 5.04 11.71 15.53
CA PHE A 307 5.33 10.30 15.32
C PHE A 307 6.68 10.07 14.65
N ILE A 308 7.00 10.79 13.57
CA ILE A 308 8.27 10.65 12.86
C ILE A 308 9.44 10.97 13.77
N SER A 309 9.32 12.04 14.59
CA SER A 309 10.34 12.42 15.55
C SER A 309 10.53 11.36 16.65
N TRP A 310 9.44 10.85 17.22
CA TRP A 310 9.49 9.75 18.20
C TRP A 310 10.03 8.47 17.58
N ALA A 311 9.64 8.16 16.35
CA ALA A 311 10.14 6.97 15.66
C ALA A 311 11.66 7.03 15.48
N ALA A 312 12.22 8.19 15.15
CA ALA A 312 13.67 8.38 15.00
C ALA A 312 14.45 8.14 16.30
N THR A 313 13.89 8.56 17.44
CA THR A 313 14.59 8.53 18.73
C THR A 313 14.34 7.26 19.55
N ASP A 314 13.17 6.65 19.42
CA ASP A 314 12.72 5.55 20.27
C ASP A 314 12.39 4.28 19.47
N LEU A 315 11.48 4.33 18.49
CA LEU A 315 10.94 3.13 17.82
C LEU A 315 11.98 2.46 16.90
N LEU A 316 12.58 3.21 15.97
CA LEU A 316 13.54 2.65 15.01
C LEU A 316 14.80 2.12 15.71
N PRO A 317 15.40 2.81 16.71
CA PRO A 317 16.44 2.23 17.51
C PRO A 317 16.05 0.94 18.24
N ALA A 318 14.85 0.88 18.87
CA ALA A 318 14.38 -0.31 19.58
C ALA A 318 14.14 -1.51 18.64
N LEU A 319 13.72 -1.26 17.41
CA LEU A 319 13.57 -2.31 16.39
C LEU A 319 14.93 -2.83 15.88
N ARG A 320 15.99 -2.01 15.92
CA ARG A 320 17.33 -2.33 15.44
C ARG A 320 18.24 -2.98 16.50
N VAL A 321 17.82 -2.98 17.75
CA VAL A 321 18.50 -3.68 18.86
C VAL A 321 17.89 -5.06 19.01
N SER A 322 18.55 -6.12 18.58
CA SER A 322 18.13 -7.51 18.75
C SER A 322 19.31 -8.41 19.05
#